data_9ba3e9e4a7c745a9ec9fd2a863a83c8e
#
_entry.id   9ba3e9e4a7c745a9ec9fd2a863a83c8e
#
_cell.length_a   1.000
_cell.length_b   1.000
_cell.length_c   1.000
_cell.angle_alpha   90.00
_cell.angle_beta   90.00
_cell.angle_gamma   90.00
#
_symmetry.space_group_name_H-M   'P 1'
#
loop_
_entity.id
_entity.type
_entity.pdbx_description
1 polymer ?
#
loop_
_entity_poly.entity_id
_entity_poly.type
_entity_poly.pdbx_seq_one_letter_code
_entity_poly.pdbx_strand_id
1 'polypeptide(L)'
;MSVTVRDILQLDILSSAEVIAGKNGLGRQVLRVNFTDCPINRIADSKLIMCGDVFIRSFYADKDSEENIYDAISFYIQMGSSCCIALNEFVPQFPESAIELANSRDYPIIHIDGTVSYGALIQNISELIMSDQAEWILENKISRLLDPNLSADEQSNIFRQLAPHIQSDYAVVHVTFRELTVRRFQMLKKDLATHFELRFLQYSKGGFFILPFLGKGNTADMLDQILPTLSYYDPCCSVGYSTISHGARQFSSAFRQALSADEIGKVMGASRMCYDDLSVYQLLLPLRNHDALKGFCKEVLTPLKNLNLLETVSIYFECNGDVKKTAAILARHENTVRFRINQAKSELGLEEYEFIEKVSIALKAERIFSHPEFETVLPISSSPEMDSGNNEKDQT
;
A
#
# COMPACT_ATOMS: atom_id res chain seq x y z
N MET A 1 5.72 5.70 1.14
CA MET A 1 7.09 5.12 1.26
C MET A 1 8.06 6.29 1.21
N SER A 2 9.26 6.19 1.74
CA SER A 2 10.25 7.27 1.65
C SER A 2 11.35 6.84 0.67
N VAL A 3 11.76 7.73 -0.22
CA VAL A 3 12.87 7.50 -1.15
C VAL A 3 14.13 7.12 -0.36
N THR A 4 14.82 6.08 -0.81
CA THR A 4 16.06 5.59 -0.21
C THR A 4 17.25 5.76 -1.17
N VAL A 5 18.48 5.63 -0.66
CA VAL A 5 19.68 5.62 -1.50
C VAL A 5 19.62 4.50 -2.55
N ARG A 6 18.99 3.37 -2.23
CA ARG A 6 18.78 2.28 -3.19
C ARG A 6 17.88 2.70 -4.35
N ASP A 7 16.85 3.50 -4.08
CA ASP A 7 15.90 3.94 -5.11
C ASP A 7 16.55 4.95 -6.06
N ILE A 8 17.39 5.85 -5.56
CA ILE A 8 18.13 6.78 -6.43
C ILE A 8 19.13 6.05 -7.35
N LEU A 9 19.72 4.94 -6.90
CA LEU A 9 20.62 4.12 -7.74
C LEU A 9 19.89 3.41 -8.89
N GLN A 10 18.56 3.34 -8.87
CA GLN A 10 17.77 2.78 -9.97
C GLN A 10 17.46 3.80 -11.08
N LEU A 11 17.82 5.06 -10.90
CA LEU A 11 17.67 6.09 -11.94
C LEU A 11 18.61 5.79 -13.12
N ASP A 12 18.11 5.94 -14.34
CA ASP A 12 18.88 5.68 -15.56
C ASP A 12 20.17 6.52 -15.62
N ILE A 13 20.14 7.73 -15.06
CA ILE A 13 21.30 8.64 -14.97
C ILE A 13 22.42 8.09 -14.06
N LEU A 14 22.10 7.18 -13.16
CA LEU A 14 23.04 6.52 -12.25
C LEU A 14 23.37 5.06 -12.68
N SER A 15 23.03 4.67 -13.90
CA SER A 15 23.25 3.29 -14.41
C SER A 15 24.73 2.89 -14.44
N SER A 16 25.66 3.85 -14.55
CA SER A 16 27.13 3.63 -14.49
C SER A 16 27.71 3.84 -13.08
N ALA A 17 26.87 4.13 -12.08
CA ALA A 17 27.34 4.43 -10.73
C ALA A 17 27.83 3.18 -10.00
N GLU A 18 28.93 3.31 -9.27
CA GLU A 18 29.50 2.26 -8.43
C GLU A 18 29.46 2.66 -6.95
N VAL A 19 28.94 1.78 -6.10
CA VAL A 19 28.98 1.97 -4.64
C VAL A 19 30.33 1.49 -4.13
N ILE A 20 31.23 2.43 -3.84
CA ILE A 20 32.61 2.14 -3.41
C ILE A 20 32.74 1.93 -1.91
N ALA A 21 31.80 2.44 -1.09
CA ALA A 21 31.77 2.24 0.36
C ALA A 21 30.33 2.25 0.89
N GLY A 22 30.13 1.75 2.12
CA GLY A 22 28.88 1.85 2.89
C GLY A 22 27.69 1.10 2.28
N LYS A 23 27.90 -0.05 1.64
CA LYS A 23 26.85 -0.83 0.95
C LYS A 23 25.66 -1.22 1.85
N ASN A 24 25.87 -1.38 3.16
CA ASN A 24 24.77 -1.68 4.08
C ASN A 24 23.84 -0.49 4.31
N GLY A 25 24.30 0.73 4.03
CA GLY A 25 23.54 1.98 4.21
C GLY A 25 22.60 2.35 3.06
N LEU A 26 22.44 1.50 2.05
CA LEU A 26 21.55 1.79 0.90
C LEU A 26 20.07 1.97 1.26
N GLY A 27 19.64 1.54 2.46
CA GLY A 27 18.32 1.79 3.00
C GLY A 27 18.13 3.16 3.66
N ARG A 28 19.16 4.03 3.72
CA ARG A 28 19.06 5.38 4.29
C ARG A 28 18.07 6.22 3.49
N GLN A 29 17.24 6.94 4.23
CA GLN A 29 16.19 7.80 3.66
C GLN A 29 16.79 9.05 3.01
N VAL A 30 16.29 9.40 1.83
CA VAL A 30 16.69 10.59 1.06
C VAL A 30 15.55 11.61 1.13
N LEU A 31 15.87 12.80 1.62
CA LEU A 31 14.89 13.88 1.78
C LEU A 31 15.16 15.08 0.86
N ARG A 32 16.43 15.30 0.52
CA ARG A 32 16.86 16.47 -0.25
C ARG A 32 18.17 16.21 -0.99
N VAL A 33 18.37 16.90 -2.11
CA VAL A 33 19.64 16.94 -2.82
C VAL A 33 20.38 18.21 -2.47
N ASN A 34 21.68 18.09 -2.22
CA ASN A 34 22.56 19.19 -1.96
C ASN A 34 23.87 19.03 -2.76
N PHE A 35 24.56 20.11 -3.04
CA PHE A 35 25.86 20.05 -3.69
C PHE A 35 26.80 21.10 -3.11
N THR A 36 28.10 20.81 -3.08
CA THR A 36 29.15 21.77 -2.71
C THR A 36 30.50 21.30 -3.28
N ASP A 37 31.22 22.21 -3.87
CA ASP A 37 32.59 22.00 -4.36
C ASP A 37 33.59 22.95 -3.69
N CYS A 38 33.14 23.75 -2.72
CA CYS A 38 34.00 24.58 -1.89
C CYS A 38 34.61 23.79 -0.73
N PRO A 39 35.76 24.19 -0.19
CA PRO A 39 36.28 23.63 1.06
C PRO A 39 35.25 23.76 2.18
N ILE A 40 35.14 22.71 3.01
CA ILE A 40 34.12 22.65 4.07
C ILE A 40 34.42 23.72 5.13
N ASN A 41 33.42 24.56 5.38
CA ASN A 41 33.37 25.44 6.54
C ASN A 41 32.37 24.88 7.58
N ARG A 42 32.86 24.09 8.56
CA ARG A 42 32.02 23.39 9.53
C ARG A 42 30.99 24.29 10.23
N ILE A 43 31.29 25.57 10.47
CA ILE A 43 30.36 26.52 11.15
C ILE A 43 29.28 27.02 10.20
N ALA A 44 29.61 27.39 8.99
CA ALA A 44 28.66 27.90 8.02
C ALA A 44 27.81 26.76 7.42
N ASP A 45 28.46 25.64 7.07
CA ASP A 45 27.83 24.52 6.41
C ASP A 45 26.92 23.70 7.34
N SER A 46 27.21 23.64 8.65
CA SER A 46 26.32 23.00 9.64
C SER A 46 24.89 23.58 9.67
N LYS A 47 24.72 24.82 9.22
CA LYS A 47 23.39 25.46 9.10
C LYS A 47 22.66 25.15 7.81
N LEU A 48 23.38 24.68 6.80
CA LEU A 48 22.85 24.39 5.46
C LEU A 48 22.60 22.91 5.22
N ILE A 49 23.33 22.05 5.92
CA ILE A 49 23.24 20.60 5.81
C ILE A 49 22.15 20.07 6.75
N MET A 50 21.28 19.23 6.23
CA MET A 50 20.21 18.59 7.02
C MET A 50 20.35 17.07 6.97
N CYS A 51 19.80 16.42 7.99
CA CYS A 51 19.64 14.97 7.98
C CYS A 51 18.83 14.55 6.74
N GLY A 52 19.28 13.50 6.05
CA GLY A 52 18.61 13.04 4.83
C GLY A 52 19.09 13.70 3.53
N ASP A 53 20.09 14.59 3.57
CA ASP A 53 20.68 15.14 2.36
C ASP A 53 21.49 14.11 1.57
N VAL A 54 21.37 14.13 0.24
CA VAL A 54 22.30 13.50 -0.69
C VAL A 54 23.27 14.58 -1.17
N PHE A 55 24.57 14.37 -0.94
CA PHE A 55 25.59 15.29 -1.42
C PHE A 55 26.11 14.87 -2.78
N ILE A 56 26.16 15.83 -3.71
CA ILE A 56 26.84 15.67 -5.00
C ILE A 56 28.11 16.54 -4.94
N ARG A 57 29.29 15.92 -5.19
CA ARG A 57 30.58 16.63 -5.11
C ARG A 57 31.58 16.10 -6.10
N SER A 58 32.37 17.01 -6.76
CA SER A 58 33.50 16.63 -7.59
C SER A 58 34.81 16.48 -6.81
N PHE A 59 34.87 16.97 -5.59
CA PHE A 59 36.08 17.07 -4.77
C PHE A 59 37.22 17.85 -5.45
N TYR A 60 36.91 18.74 -6.42
CA TYR A 60 37.92 19.52 -7.10
C TYR A 60 38.82 20.35 -6.15
N ALA A 61 38.18 20.96 -5.14
CA ALA A 61 38.91 21.74 -4.14
C ALA A 61 39.79 20.94 -3.19
N ASP A 62 39.53 19.61 -3.08
CA ASP A 62 40.17 18.72 -2.13
C ASP A 62 41.04 17.66 -2.80
N LYS A 63 41.16 17.69 -4.15
CA LYS A 63 41.83 16.67 -4.97
C LYS A 63 43.27 16.36 -4.59
N ASP A 64 43.97 17.35 -4.01
CA ASP A 64 45.39 17.24 -3.63
C ASP A 64 45.58 16.93 -2.13
N SER A 65 44.48 16.67 -1.37
CA SER A 65 44.55 16.41 0.08
C SER A 65 43.58 15.28 0.49
N GLU A 66 44.14 14.14 0.81
CA GLU A 66 43.36 12.99 1.38
C GLU A 66 42.67 13.35 2.70
N GLU A 67 43.32 14.20 3.54
CA GLU A 67 42.78 14.66 4.81
C GLU A 67 41.50 15.48 4.60
N ASN A 68 41.47 16.39 3.59
CA ASN A 68 40.30 17.18 3.30
C ASN A 68 39.13 16.30 2.81
N ILE A 69 39.41 15.27 2.01
CA ILE A 69 38.38 14.31 1.56
C ILE A 69 37.82 13.53 2.76
N TYR A 70 38.69 13.04 3.64
CA TYR A 70 38.29 12.37 4.86
C TYR A 70 37.43 13.28 5.76
N ASP A 71 37.86 14.51 5.98
CA ASP A 71 37.14 15.50 6.78
C ASP A 71 35.77 15.84 6.19
N ALA A 72 35.65 15.90 4.86
CA ALA A 72 34.39 16.10 4.17
C ALA A 72 33.40 14.96 4.43
N ILE A 73 33.84 13.73 4.24
CA ILE A 73 33.02 12.54 4.47
C ILE A 73 32.64 12.43 5.97
N SER A 74 33.59 12.66 6.86
CA SER A 74 33.35 12.66 8.32
C SER A 74 32.28 13.68 8.70
N PHE A 75 32.35 14.88 8.12
CA PHE A 75 31.38 15.93 8.38
C PHE A 75 29.98 15.60 7.85
N TYR A 76 29.85 15.05 6.65
CA TYR A 76 28.55 14.62 6.10
C TYR A 76 27.92 13.54 6.96
N ILE A 77 28.70 12.57 7.42
CA ILE A 77 28.22 11.54 8.33
C ILE A 77 27.70 12.15 9.65
N GLN A 78 28.47 13.10 10.24
CA GLN A 78 28.09 13.77 11.51
C GLN A 78 26.78 14.56 11.34
N MET A 79 26.54 15.16 10.19
CA MET A 79 25.33 15.92 9.90
C MET A 79 24.13 15.03 9.55
N GLY A 80 24.30 13.71 9.49
CA GLY A 80 23.21 12.77 9.16
C GLY A 80 22.83 12.73 7.69
N SER A 81 23.74 13.12 6.79
CA SER A 81 23.57 12.95 5.35
C SER A 81 23.29 11.48 4.98
N SER A 82 22.55 11.25 3.90
CA SER A 82 22.17 9.93 3.46
C SER A 82 23.24 9.22 2.66
N CYS A 83 23.89 9.94 1.76
CA CYS A 83 25.03 9.45 0.97
C CYS A 83 25.80 10.60 0.33
N CYS A 84 26.96 10.26 -0.24
CA CYS A 84 27.74 11.13 -1.10
C CYS A 84 27.81 10.54 -2.51
N ILE A 85 27.43 11.32 -3.52
CA ILE A 85 27.65 10.99 -4.94
C ILE A 85 28.90 11.77 -5.36
N ALA A 86 29.99 11.06 -5.61
CA ALA A 86 31.28 11.62 -5.97
C ALA A 86 31.51 11.48 -7.48
N LEU A 87 31.78 12.59 -8.17
CA LEU A 87 32.17 12.56 -9.57
C LEU A 87 33.66 12.21 -9.67
N ASN A 88 34.00 11.22 -10.50
CA ASN A 88 35.35 10.64 -10.59
C ASN A 88 36.35 11.49 -11.42
N GLU A 89 35.93 12.66 -11.90
CA GLU A 89 36.77 13.51 -12.78
C GLU A 89 38.07 13.94 -12.13
N PHE A 90 38.02 14.34 -10.84
CA PHE A 90 39.16 14.89 -10.12
C PHE A 90 39.74 13.97 -9.05
N VAL A 91 38.94 13.02 -8.56
CA VAL A 91 39.34 12.03 -7.56
C VAL A 91 38.96 10.63 -8.07
N PRO A 92 39.76 10.07 -8.98
CA PRO A 92 39.48 8.75 -9.57
C PRO A 92 39.61 7.61 -8.55
N GLN A 93 40.39 7.79 -7.48
CA GLN A 93 40.52 6.85 -6.37
C GLN A 93 40.30 7.59 -5.05
N PHE A 94 39.36 7.11 -4.27
CA PHE A 94 39.08 7.65 -2.92
C PHE A 94 40.14 7.18 -1.94
N PRO A 95 40.55 8.02 -0.96
CA PRO A 95 41.45 7.61 0.10
C PRO A 95 40.92 6.43 0.91
N GLU A 96 41.77 5.48 1.24
CA GLU A 96 41.39 4.28 1.97
C GLU A 96 40.80 4.62 3.34
N SER A 97 41.35 5.64 4.01
CA SER A 97 40.84 6.15 5.29
C SER A 97 39.37 6.64 5.20
N ALA A 98 38.99 7.31 4.13
CA ALA A 98 37.62 7.74 3.90
C ALA A 98 36.67 6.58 3.59
N ILE A 99 37.14 5.57 2.84
CA ILE A 99 36.39 4.32 2.54
C ILE A 99 36.17 3.54 3.82
N GLU A 100 37.18 3.36 4.67
CA GLU A 100 37.07 2.65 5.95
C GLU A 100 36.10 3.37 6.90
N LEU A 101 36.18 4.69 7.02
CA LEU A 101 35.23 5.48 7.79
C LEU A 101 33.80 5.28 7.30
N ALA A 102 33.57 5.41 5.99
CA ALA A 102 32.25 5.25 5.39
C ALA A 102 31.69 3.83 5.61
N ASN A 103 32.50 2.79 5.46
CA ASN A 103 32.12 1.40 5.75
C ASN A 103 31.78 1.18 7.23
N SER A 104 32.57 1.77 8.15
CA SER A 104 32.32 1.64 9.60
C SER A 104 31.04 2.31 10.06
N ARG A 105 30.48 3.23 9.26
CA ARG A 105 29.28 4.01 9.54
C ARG A 105 28.11 3.67 8.62
N ASP A 106 28.25 2.65 7.78
CA ASP A 106 27.27 2.29 6.75
C ASP A 106 26.83 3.54 5.95
N TYR A 107 27.81 4.37 5.55
CA TYR A 107 27.59 5.61 4.80
C TYR A 107 27.92 5.39 3.31
N PRO A 108 26.92 5.35 2.41
CA PRO A 108 27.17 5.09 1.00
C PRO A 108 27.99 6.22 0.34
N ILE A 109 29.12 5.86 -0.28
CA ILE A 109 29.83 6.67 -1.24
C ILE A 109 29.60 6.06 -2.61
N ILE A 110 29.00 6.85 -3.50
CA ILE A 110 28.63 6.44 -4.85
C ILE A 110 29.54 7.15 -5.82
N HIS A 111 30.32 6.42 -6.57
CA HIS A 111 31.22 6.94 -7.58
C HIS A 111 30.53 6.94 -8.93
N ILE A 112 30.60 8.05 -9.67
CA ILE A 112 29.92 8.22 -10.95
C ILE A 112 30.85 8.92 -11.94
N ASP A 113 30.68 8.63 -13.25
CA ASP A 113 31.44 9.26 -14.31
C ASP A 113 31.25 10.79 -14.31
N GLY A 114 32.35 11.54 -14.42
CA GLY A 114 32.38 13.00 -14.45
C GLY A 114 31.67 13.63 -15.65
N THR A 115 31.27 12.84 -16.65
CA THR A 115 30.46 13.30 -17.79
C THR A 115 29.01 13.60 -17.40
N VAL A 116 28.55 13.10 -16.27
CA VAL A 116 27.18 13.33 -15.77
C VAL A 116 27.09 14.72 -15.13
N SER A 117 26.21 15.57 -15.64
CA SER A 117 26.08 16.94 -15.13
C SER A 117 25.39 17.01 -13.77
N TYR A 118 25.83 17.93 -12.91
CA TYR A 118 25.19 18.27 -11.63
C TYR A 118 23.69 18.57 -11.80
N GLY A 119 23.37 19.40 -12.81
CA GLY A 119 21.99 19.80 -13.06
C GLY A 119 21.08 18.62 -13.34
N ALA A 120 21.55 17.64 -14.13
CA ALA A 120 20.78 16.44 -14.41
C ALA A 120 20.63 15.54 -13.18
N LEU A 121 21.66 15.38 -12.35
CA LEU A 121 21.59 14.63 -11.09
C LEU A 121 20.59 15.27 -10.13
N ILE A 122 20.72 16.58 -9.91
CA ILE A 122 19.80 17.31 -9.01
C ILE A 122 18.37 17.21 -9.50
N GLN A 123 18.14 17.40 -10.80
CA GLN A 123 16.80 17.31 -11.37
C GLN A 123 16.19 15.92 -11.17
N ASN A 124 16.88 14.87 -11.61
CA ASN A 124 16.30 13.50 -11.56
C ASN A 124 16.05 13.03 -10.12
N ILE A 125 16.97 13.31 -9.19
CA ILE A 125 16.78 12.92 -7.79
C ILE A 125 15.68 13.77 -7.15
N SER A 126 15.62 15.09 -7.44
CA SER A 126 14.54 15.94 -6.92
C SER A 126 13.18 15.55 -7.46
N GLU A 127 13.06 15.20 -8.73
CA GLU A 127 11.83 14.70 -9.34
C GLU A 127 11.35 13.40 -8.66
N LEU A 128 12.29 12.47 -8.35
CA LEU A 128 11.96 11.26 -7.63
C LEU A 128 11.40 11.55 -6.22
N ILE A 129 12.07 12.44 -5.47
CA ILE A 129 11.63 12.85 -4.12
C ILE A 129 10.26 13.54 -4.19
N MET A 130 10.06 14.47 -5.11
CA MET A 130 8.79 15.19 -5.26
C MET A 130 7.66 14.26 -5.70
N SER A 131 7.94 13.29 -6.55
CA SER A 131 6.97 12.28 -6.97
C SER A 131 6.52 11.41 -5.79
N ASP A 132 7.44 10.93 -4.95
CA ASP A 132 7.14 10.15 -3.76
C ASP A 132 6.29 10.95 -2.76
N GLN A 133 6.64 12.22 -2.53
CA GLN A 133 5.87 13.12 -1.67
C GLN A 133 4.44 13.35 -2.19
N ALA A 134 4.30 13.54 -3.49
CA ALA A 134 2.99 13.70 -4.12
C ALA A 134 2.14 12.43 -3.99
N GLU A 135 2.76 11.26 -4.18
CA GLU A 135 2.09 9.97 -3.98
C GLU A 135 1.66 9.76 -2.53
N TRP A 136 2.52 10.09 -1.57
CA TRP A 136 2.18 10.01 -0.14
C TRP A 136 0.99 10.92 0.23
N ILE A 137 0.94 12.14 -0.31
CA ILE A 137 -0.20 13.06 -0.10
C ILE A 137 -1.48 12.45 -0.67
N LEU A 138 -1.42 11.82 -1.85
CA LEU A 138 -2.56 11.15 -2.46
C LEU A 138 -3.02 9.94 -1.66
N GLU A 139 -2.10 9.11 -1.20
CA GLU A 139 -2.40 7.94 -0.35
C GLU A 139 -3.08 8.37 0.96
N ASN A 140 -2.60 9.44 1.61
CA ASN A 140 -3.26 10.00 2.78
C ASN A 140 -4.69 10.49 2.48
N LYS A 141 -4.92 11.15 1.34
CA LYS A 141 -6.27 11.56 0.94
C LYS A 141 -7.19 10.36 0.74
N ILE A 142 -6.68 9.28 0.14
CA ILE A 142 -7.45 8.04 -0.02
C ILE A 142 -7.73 7.40 1.35
N SER A 143 -6.75 7.33 2.24
CA SER A 143 -6.95 6.84 3.60
C SER A 143 -8.03 7.62 4.34
N ARG A 144 -8.08 8.94 4.16
CA ARG A 144 -9.16 9.79 4.70
C ARG A 144 -10.52 9.47 4.07
N LEU A 145 -10.59 9.22 2.76
CA LEU A 145 -11.85 8.81 2.10
C LEU A 145 -12.37 7.46 2.61
N LEU A 146 -11.49 6.59 3.04
CA LEU A 146 -11.87 5.28 3.59
C LEU A 146 -12.34 5.38 5.06
N ASP A 147 -12.07 6.49 5.76
CA ASP A 147 -12.54 6.72 7.12
C ASP A 147 -14.07 6.90 7.15
N PRO A 148 -14.83 6.09 7.91
CA PRO A 148 -16.27 6.22 8.02
C PRO A 148 -16.72 7.54 8.64
N ASN A 149 -15.85 8.20 9.43
CA ASN A 149 -16.15 9.42 10.17
C ASN A 149 -15.78 10.70 9.41
N LEU A 150 -15.43 10.59 8.13
CA LEU A 150 -15.06 11.74 7.31
C LEU A 150 -16.21 12.75 7.20
N SER A 151 -15.95 14.02 7.48
CA SER A 151 -16.94 15.08 7.35
C SER A 151 -17.33 15.36 5.89
N ALA A 152 -18.56 15.82 5.66
CA ALA A 152 -19.06 16.12 4.32
C ALA A 152 -18.26 17.24 3.62
N ASP A 153 -17.75 18.21 4.37
CA ASP A 153 -16.94 19.32 3.84
C ASP A 153 -15.56 18.84 3.41
N GLU A 154 -14.91 18.01 4.23
CA GLU A 154 -13.63 17.41 3.91
C GLU A 154 -13.74 16.47 2.69
N GLN A 155 -14.79 15.64 2.64
CA GLN A 155 -15.10 14.80 1.49
C GLN A 155 -15.27 15.61 0.21
N SER A 156 -16.02 16.71 0.26
CA SER A 156 -16.23 17.60 -0.89
C SER A 156 -14.92 18.29 -1.32
N ASN A 157 -14.03 18.60 -0.38
CA ASN A 157 -12.74 19.18 -0.68
C ASN A 157 -11.81 18.14 -1.38
N ILE A 158 -11.76 16.91 -0.86
CA ILE A 158 -10.97 15.83 -1.47
C ILE A 158 -11.51 15.49 -2.87
N PHE A 159 -12.84 15.43 -3.04
CA PHE A 159 -13.46 15.21 -4.36
C PHE A 159 -12.98 16.22 -5.39
N ARG A 160 -13.02 17.52 -5.06
CA ARG A 160 -12.55 18.60 -5.97
C ARG A 160 -11.06 18.46 -6.34
N GLN A 161 -10.26 17.91 -5.47
CA GLN A 161 -8.81 17.74 -5.71
C GLN A 161 -8.47 16.46 -6.50
N LEU A 162 -9.18 15.36 -6.26
CA LEU A 162 -8.92 14.08 -6.92
C LEU A 162 -9.65 13.93 -8.24
N ALA A 163 -10.84 14.51 -8.34
CA ALA A 163 -11.76 14.34 -9.47
C ALA A 163 -12.34 15.68 -9.98
N PRO A 164 -11.51 16.70 -10.27
CA PRO A 164 -11.99 18.03 -10.65
C PRO A 164 -12.79 18.06 -11.93
N HIS A 165 -12.59 17.07 -12.80
CA HIS A 165 -13.23 16.99 -14.12
C HIS A 165 -14.52 16.16 -14.11
N ILE A 166 -14.86 15.52 -12.99
CA ILE A 166 -16.06 14.68 -12.89
C ILE A 166 -17.27 15.55 -12.57
N GLN A 167 -18.08 15.80 -13.59
CA GLN A 167 -19.37 16.51 -13.51
C GLN A 167 -20.57 15.58 -13.71
N SER A 168 -20.32 14.32 -14.02
CA SER A 168 -21.30 13.29 -14.34
C SER A 168 -21.29 12.18 -13.27
N ASP A 169 -22.02 11.12 -13.55
CA ASP A 169 -21.95 9.88 -12.79
C ASP A 169 -20.57 9.25 -12.91
N TYR A 170 -20.18 8.49 -11.92
CA TYR A 170 -18.91 7.79 -11.89
C TYR A 170 -19.00 6.48 -11.09
N ALA A 171 -18.08 5.57 -11.36
CA ALA A 171 -17.78 4.45 -10.49
C ALA A 171 -16.31 4.52 -10.04
N VAL A 172 -16.03 4.05 -8.85
CA VAL A 172 -14.66 3.88 -8.34
C VAL A 172 -14.27 2.44 -8.51
N VAL A 173 -13.05 2.20 -8.98
CA VAL A 173 -12.46 0.88 -9.16
C VAL A 173 -11.23 0.78 -8.28
N HIS A 174 -11.13 -0.28 -7.51
CA HIS A 174 -9.94 -0.68 -6.78
C HIS A 174 -9.28 -1.87 -7.47
N VAL A 175 -7.97 -1.84 -7.58
CA VAL A 175 -7.17 -2.95 -8.14
C VAL A 175 -6.06 -3.29 -7.16
N THR A 176 -5.91 -4.58 -6.86
CA THR A 176 -4.76 -5.10 -6.13
C THR A 176 -3.88 -5.91 -7.07
N PHE A 177 -2.58 -5.69 -6.98
CA PHE A 177 -1.57 -6.46 -7.70
C PHE A 177 -0.84 -7.41 -6.75
N ARG A 178 -0.57 -8.61 -7.21
CA ARG A 178 0.14 -9.62 -6.43
C ARG A 178 1.65 -9.38 -6.43
N GLU A 179 2.20 -9.16 -7.62
CA GLU A 179 3.64 -8.98 -7.84
C GLU A 179 3.87 -7.93 -8.94
N LEU A 180 3.89 -6.66 -8.55
CA LEU A 180 4.17 -5.58 -9.49
C LEU A 180 5.43 -4.82 -9.06
N THR A 181 6.48 -4.83 -9.90
CA THR A 181 7.68 -4.05 -9.63
C THR A 181 7.41 -2.55 -9.81
N VAL A 182 8.17 -1.69 -9.13
CA VAL A 182 8.04 -0.23 -9.22
C VAL A 182 8.05 0.25 -10.68
N ARG A 183 8.98 -0.27 -11.50
CA ARG A 183 9.07 0.08 -12.93
C ARG A 183 7.80 -0.29 -13.70
N ARG A 184 7.30 -1.52 -13.52
CA ARG A 184 6.06 -1.97 -14.19
C ARG A 184 4.85 -1.15 -13.74
N PHE A 185 4.84 -0.76 -12.47
CA PHE A 185 3.78 0.09 -11.92
C PHE A 185 3.75 1.49 -12.56
N GLN A 186 4.92 2.12 -12.76
CA GLN A 186 5.01 3.40 -13.46
C GLN A 186 4.58 3.28 -14.93
N MET A 187 4.94 2.18 -15.60
CA MET A 187 4.48 1.92 -16.98
C MET A 187 2.96 1.76 -17.03
N LEU A 188 2.36 1.01 -16.10
CA LEU A 188 0.92 0.86 -15.98
C LEU A 188 0.21 2.22 -15.82
N LYS A 189 0.71 3.07 -14.90
CA LYS A 189 0.15 4.42 -14.71
C LYS A 189 0.15 5.22 -16.01
N LYS A 190 1.25 5.17 -16.75
CA LYS A 190 1.39 5.85 -18.03
C LYS A 190 0.41 5.31 -19.08
N ASP A 191 0.27 4.00 -19.18
CA ASP A 191 -0.64 3.36 -20.13
C ASP A 191 -2.10 3.68 -19.83
N LEU A 192 -2.50 3.63 -18.54
CA LEU A 192 -3.85 4.00 -18.13
C LEU A 192 -4.15 5.48 -18.46
N ALA A 193 -3.19 6.37 -18.22
CA ALA A 193 -3.35 7.79 -18.55
C ALA A 193 -3.41 8.04 -20.06
N THR A 194 -2.58 7.35 -20.85
CA THR A 194 -2.47 7.58 -22.31
C THR A 194 -3.60 6.96 -23.11
N HIS A 195 -4.01 5.72 -22.75
CA HIS A 195 -4.97 4.98 -23.55
C HIS A 195 -6.43 5.15 -23.08
N PHE A 196 -6.62 5.46 -21.78
CA PHE A 196 -7.95 5.53 -21.17
C PHE A 196 -8.23 6.87 -20.50
N GLU A 197 -7.28 7.81 -20.50
CA GLU A 197 -7.37 9.10 -19.79
C GLU A 197 -7.65 8.92 -18.27
N LEU A 198 -7.23 7.79 -17.71
CA LEU A 198 -7.46 7.43 -16.31
C LEU A 198 -6.24 7.75 -15.46
N ARG A 199 -6.48 8.47 -14.37
CA ARG A 199 -5.47 8.68 -13.33
C ARG A 199 -5.51 7.54 -12.32
N PHE A 200 -4.40 6.80 -12.19
CA PHE A 200 -4.25 5.78 -11.18
C PHE A 200 -3.78 6.41 -9.85
N LEU A 201 -4.54 6.19 -8.79
CA LEU A 201 -4.28 6.69 -7.44
C LEU A 201 -3.74 5.53 -6.61
N GLN A 202 -2.43 5.54 -6.37
CA GLN A 202 -1.75 4.47 -5.63
C GLN A 202 -2.24 4.38 -4.19
N TYR A 203 -2.48 3.16 -3.72
CA TYR A 203 -2.86 2.85 -2.36
C TYR A 203 -2.45 1.41 -2.00
N SER A 204 -1.65 1.25 -0.94
CA SER A 204 -1.13 -0.06 -0.52
C SER A 204 -0.46 -0.83 -1.67
N LYS A 205 -0.79 -2.10 -1.88
CA LYS A 205 -0.25 -2.97 -2.95
C LYS A 205 -0.99 -2.79 -4.29
N GLY A 206 -1.76 -1.73 -4.45
CA GLY A 206 -2.55 -1.47 -5.64
C GLY A 206 -2.96 -0.03 -5.74
N GLY A 207 -4.24 0.23 -5.98
CA GLY A 207 -4.77 1.59 -5.99
C GLY A 207 -6.14 1.70 -6.62
N PHE A 208 -6.54 2.93 -6.83
CA PHE A 208 -7.86 3.28 -7.33
C PHE A 208 -7.77 4.04 -8.64
N PHE A 209 -8.80 3.94 -9.43
CA PHE A 209 -9.10 4.90 -10.48
C PHE A 209 -10.61 5.14 -10.57
N ILE A 210 -10.97 6.27 -11.17
CA ILE A 210 -12.36 6.72 -11.23
C ILE A 210 -12.79 6.65 -12.68
N LEU A 211 -13.89 5.94 -12.94
CA LEU A 211 -14.51 5.83 -14.27
C LEU A 211 -15.64 6.84 -14.38
N PRO A 212 -15.49 7.92 -15.16
CA PRO A 212 -16.58 8.85 -15.42
C PRO A 212 -17.55 8.25 -16.46
N PHE A 213 -18.85 8.50 -16.30
CA PHE A 213 -19.88 8.12 -17.26
C PHE A 213 -20.44 9.32 -18.00
N LEU A 214 -20.34 9.31 -19.31
CA LEU A 214 -21.01 10.26 -20.18
C LEU A 214 -22.27 9.58 -20.75
N GLY A 215 -23.38 9.64 -19.99
CA GLY A 215 -24.65 9.02 -20.36
C GLY A 215 -24.91 7.66 -19.74
N LYS A 216 -25.70 6.78 -20.39
CA LYS A 216 -26.03 5.45 -19.88
C LYS A 216 -24.86 4.46 -20.13
N GLY A 217 -23.82 4.56 -19.34
CA GLY A 217 -22.69 3.60 -19.35
C GLY A 217 -22.90 2.47 -18.36
N ASN A 218 -22.32 1.31 -18.62
CA ASN A 218 -22.22 0.19 -17.70
C ASN A 218 -20.75 0.07 -17.24
N THR A 219 -20.52 0.03 -15.92
CA THR A 219 -19.18 -0.13 -15.35
C THR A 219 -18.49 -1.40 -15.83
N ALA A 220 -19.24 -2.50 -15.99
CA ALA A 220 -18.68 -3.77 -16.45
C ALA A 220 -18.11 -3.68 -17.87
N ASP A 221 -18.82 -3.03 -18.78
CA ASP A 221 -18.40 -2.88 -20.19
C ASP A 221 -17.13 -2.02 -20.32
N MET A 222 -17.02 -0.96 -19.51
CA MET A 222 -15.81 -0.12 -19.46
C MET A 222 -14.62 -0.90 -18.87
N LEU A 223 -14.86 -1.67 -17.81
CA LEU A 223 -13.83 -2.51 -17.22
C LEU A 223 -13.35 -3.59 -18.19
N ASP A 224 -14.21 -4.18 -19.01
CA ASP A 224 -13.84 -5.19 -20.02
C ASP A 224 -12.80 -4.65 -21.02
N GLN A 225 -12.77 -3.34 -21.26
CA GLN A 225 -11.76 -2.69 -22.11
C GLN A 225 -10.43 -2.46 -21.36
N ILE A 226 -10.46 -2.26 -20.05
CA ILE A 226 -9.29 -1.93 -19.23
C ILE A 226 -8.60 -3.19 -18.69
N LEU A 227 -9.38 -4.24 -18.39
CA LEU A 227 -8.88 -5.50 -17.79
C LEU A 227 -7.73 -6.15 -18.57
N PRO A 228 -7.71 -6.18 -19.92
CA PRO A 228 -6.57 -6.71 -20.65
C PRO A 228 -5.26 -5.99 -20.33
N THR A 229 -5.32 -4.65 -20.19
CA THR A 229 -4.16 -3.85 -19.81
C THR A 229 -3.70 -4.18 -18.37
N LEU A 230 -4.61 -4.26 -17.39
CA LEU A 230 -4.27 -4.64 -16.03
C LEU A 230 -3.63 -6.03 -15.97
N SER A 231 -4.24 -7.01 -16.63
CA SER A 231 -3.78 -8.40 -16.68
C SER A 231 -2.45 -8.57 -17.41
N TYR A 232 -2.11 -7.71 -18.38
CA TYR A 232 -0.79 -7.69 -18.99
C TYR A 232 0.33 -7.38 -17.99
N TYR A 233 0.05 -6.47 -17.06
CA TYR A 233 1.01 -6.11 -16.01
C TYR A 233 1.05 -7.14 -14.87
N ASP A 234 -0.10 -7.64 -14.45
CA ASP A 234 -0.23 -8.72 -13.47
C ASP A 234 -1.45 -9.60 -13.77
N PRO A 235 -1.24 -10.82 -14.30
CA PRO A 235 -2.34 -11.75 -14.60
C PRO A 235 -3.14 -12.18 -13.36
N CYS A 236 -2.57 -11.99 -12.16
CA CYS A 236 -3.19 -12.34 -10.89
C CYS A 236 -3.84 -11.13 -10.19
N CYS A 237 -3.97 -9.98 -10.87
CA CYS A 237 -4.62 -8.82 -10.30
C CYS A 237 -6.08 -9.11 -9.97
N SER A 238 -6.58 -8.53 -8.88
CA SER A 238 -7.99 -8.54 -8.49
C SER A 238 -8.59 -7.16 -8.62
N VAL A 239 -9.87 -7.10 -8.96
CA VAL A 239 -10.58 -5.86 -9.25
C VAL A 239 -11.92 -5.82 -8.51
N GLY A 240 -12.10 -4.80 -7.67
CA GLY A 240 -13.37 -4.48 -7.05
C GLY A 240 -13.90 -3.14 -7.56
N TYR A 241 -15.21 -3.00 -7.74
CA TYR A 241 -15.77 -1.74 -8.17
C TYR A 241 -17.08 -1.39 -7.46
N SER A 242 -17.29 -0.08 -7.31
CA SER A 242 -18.46 0.48 -6.67
C SER A 242 -19.70 0.42 -7.57
N THR A 243 -20.85 0.67 -6.97
CA THR A 243 -22.04 1.09 -7.70
C THR A 243 -21.81 2.45 -8.37
N ILE A 244 -22.69 2.82 -9.31
CA ILE A 244 -22.68 4.16 -9.92
C ILE A 244 -23.02 5.19 -8.84
N SER A 245 -22.20 6.22 -8.73
CA SER A 245 -22.26 7.26 -7.71
C SER A 245 -22.39 8.64 -8.34
N HIS A 246 -22.99 9.58 -7.60
CA HIS A 246 -23.25 10.95 -8.06
C HIS A 246 -22.64 11.99 -7.11
N GLY A 247 -21.88 12.93 -7.66
CA GLY A 247 -21.36 14.08 -6.94
C GLY A 247 -20.49 13.75 -5.73
N ALA A 248 -20.10 14.79 -4.97
CA ALA A 248 -19.13 14.67 -3.89
C ALA A 248 -19.62 13.84 -2.69
N ARG A 249 -20.93 13.85 -2.40
CA ARG A 249 -21.46 13.20 -1.19
C ARG A 249 -21.33 11.67 -1.18
N GLN A 250 -21.26 11.05 -2.34
CA GLN A 250 -21.13 9.59 -2.46
C GLN A 250 -19.67 9.16 -2.66
N PHE A 251 -18.74 10.10 -2.79
CA PHE A 251 -17.35 9.82 -3.17
C PHE A 251 -16.63 8.89 -2.20
N SER A 252 -16.68 9.18 -0.90
CA SER A 252 -16.10 8.33 0.14
C SER A 252 -16.74 6.94 0.16
N SER A 253 -18.07 6.87 0.02
CA SER A 253 -18.79 5.60 -0.05
C SER A 253 -18.33 4.76 -1.25
N ALA A 254 -18.16 5.36 -2.43
CA ALA A 254 -17.71 4.68 -3.63
C ALA A 254 -16.31 4.06 -3.47
N PHE A 255 -15.37 4.76 -2.81
CA PHE A 255 -14.05 4.22 -2.50
C PHE A 255 -14.12 3.02 -1.54
N ARG A 256 -14.92 3.12 -0.48
CA ARG A 256 -15.12 1.99 0.44
C ARG A 256 -15.81 0.81 -0.23
N GLN A 257 -16.79 1.05 -1.10
CA GLN A 257 -17.46 0.01 -1.86
C GLN A 257 -16.49 -0.74 -2.79
N ALA A 258 -15.67 0.00 -3.54
CA ALA A 258 -14.70 -0.61 -4.45
C ALA A 258 -13.67 -1.47 -3.69
N LEU A 259 -13.14 -0.96 -2.57
CA LEU A 259 -12.22 -1.71 -1.72
C LEU A 259 -12.88 -2.97 -1.16
N SER A 260 -14.10 -2.85 -0.59
CA SER A 260 -14.86 -3.99 -0.06
C SER A 260 -15.15 -5.05 -1.11
N ALA A 261 -15.46 -4.62 -2.34
CA ALA A 261 -15.71 -5.52 -3.45
C ALA A 261 -14.45 -6.32 -3.81
N ASP A 262 -13.28 -5.67 -3.87
CA ASP A 262 -12.01 -6.34 -4.14
C ASP A 262 -11.62 -7.31 -3.01
N GLU A 263 -11.74 -6.87 -1.76
CA GLU A 263 -11.45 -7.70 -0.58
C GLU A 263 -12.31 -8.97 -0.55
N ILE A 264 -13.62 -8.86 -0.73
CA ILE A 264 -14.52 -10.03 -0.74
C ILE A 264 -14.34 -10.85 -2.02
N GLY A 265 -14.08 -10.22 -3.16
CA GLY A 265 -13.73 -10.92 -4.40
C GLY A 265 -12.58 -11.91 -4.19
N LYS A 266 -11.52 -11.50 -3.52
CA LYS A 266 -10.38 -12.37 -3.16
C LYS A 266 -10.79 -13.53 -2.27
N VAL A 267 -11.60 -13.26 -1.23
CA VAL A 267 -12.13 -14.31 -0.34
C VAL A 267 -12.96 -15.34 -1.11
N MET A 268 -13.68 -14.91 -2.13
CA MET A 268 -14.51 -15.76 -2.97
C MET A 268 -13.76 -16.38 -4.17
N GLY A 269 -12.48 -16.04 -4.35
CA GLY A 269 -11.68 -16.49 -5.49
C GLY A 269 -12.10 -15.89 -6.83
N ALA A 270 -12.75 -14.72 -6.80
CA ALA A 270 -13.16 -13.97 -7.98
C ALA A 270 -12.13 -12.91 -8.33
N SER A 271 -11.67 -12.88 -9.59
CA SER A 271 -10.75 -11.85 -10.08
C SER A 271 -11.43 -10.48 -10.28
N ARG A 272 -12.75 -10.44 -10.37
CA ARG A 272 -13.56 -9.22 -10.50
C ARG A 272 -14.84 -9.33 -9.68
N MET A 273 -15.16 -8.29 -8.92
CA MET A 273 -16.34 -8.26 -8.06
C MET A 273 -17.02 -6.88 -8.08
N CYS A 274 -18.33 -6.85 -8.25
CA CYS A 274 -19.15 -5.66 -8.06
C CYS A 274 -19.59 -5.55 -6.60
N TYR A 275 -19.69 -4.33 -6.07
CA TYR A 275 -20.21 -4.12 -4.72
C TYR A 275 -21.64 -4.64 -4.55
N ASP A 276 -22.51 -4.49 -5.56
CA ASP A 276 -23.89 -4.99 -5.50
C ASP A 276 -23.97 -6.50 -5.38
N ASP A 277 -22.98 -7.24 -5.90
CA ASP A 277 -22.92 -8.69 -5.86
C ASP A 277 -22.49 -9.24 -4.49
N LEU A 278 -22.03 -8.40 -3.58
CA LEU A 278 -21.56 -8.83 -2.25
C LEU A 278 -22.66 -9.41 -1.36
N SER A 279 -23.94 -9.07 -1.62
CA SER A 279 -25.05 -9.58 -0.81
C SER A 279 -24.82 -9.30 0.69
N VAL A 280 -24.97 -10.30 1.55
CA VAL A 280 -24.82 -10.18 3.01
C VAL A 280 -23.42 -9.74 3.45
N TYR A 281 -22.38 -9.92 2.64
CA TYR A 281 -21.04 -9.46 2.98
C TYR A 281 -20.94 -7.92 3.10
N GLN A 282 -21.83 -7.18 2.45
CA GLN A 282 -21.94 -5.72 2.64
C GLN A 282 -22.19 -5.35 4.11
N LEU A 283 -22.92 -6.20 4.84
CA LEU A 283 -23.23 -6.01 6.26
C LEU A 283 -22.16 -6.60 7.18
N LEU A 284 -21.57 -7.73 6.81
CA LEU A 284 -20.60 -8.45 7.65
C LEU A 284 -19.24 -7.78 7.66
N LEU A 285 -18.78 -7.26 6.53
CA LEU A 285 -17.45 -6.68 6.41
C LEU A 285 -17.20 -5.47 7.34
N PRO A 286 -18.11 -4.49 7.46
CA PRO A 286 -17.96 -3.41 8.44
C PRO A 286 -17.92 -3.89 9.90
N LEU A 287 -18.52 -5.04 10.19
CA LEU A 287 -18.58 -5.62 11.54
C LEU A 287 -17.41 -6.57 11.84
N ARG A 288 -16.48 -6.79 10.91
CA ARG A 288 -15.41 -7.81 11.05
C ARG A 288 -14.58 -7.67 12.33
N ASN A 289 -14.38 -6.46 12.82
CA ASN A 289 -13.61 -6.21 14.05
C ASN A 289 -14.50 -6.14 15.31
N HIS A 290 -15.83 -6.27 15.17
CA HIS A 290 -16.74 -6.12 16.27
C HIS A 290 -16.85 -7.42 17.08
N ASP A 291 -16.70 -7.32 18.42
CA ASP A 291 -16.68 -8.49 19.29
C ASP A 291 -18.00 -9.29 19.27
N ALA A 292 -19.13 -8.63 19.04
CA ALA A 292 -20.42 -9.31 18.92
C ALA A 292 -20.45 -10.28 17.73
N LEU A 293 -19.88 -9.92 16.56
CA LEU A 293 -19.83 -10.83 15.41
C LEU A 293 -18.87 -12.00 15.68
N LYS A 294 -17.72 -11.73 16.30
CA LYS A 294 -16.77 -12.77 16.70
C LYS A 294 -17.39 -13.73 17.73
N GLY A 295 -18.11 -13.17 18.72
CA GLY A 295 -18.84 -13.94 19.72
C GLY A 295 -19.91 -14.85 19.11
N PHE A 296 -20.70 -14.29 18.20
CA PHE A 296 -21.71 -15.03 17.45
C PHE A 296 -21.11 -16.20 16.64
N CYS A 297 -20.03 -15.96 15.90
CA CYS A 297 -19.35 -17.02 15.15
C CYS A 297 -18.81 -18.11 16.07
N LYS A 298 -18.22 -17.73 17.21
CA LYS A 298 -17.71 -18.68 18.18
C LYS A 298 -18.82 -19.54 18.77
N GLU A 299 -19.95 -18.95 19.13
CA GLU A 299 -21.12 -19.65 19.67
C GLU A 299 -21.66 -20.71 18.68
N VAL A 300 -21.80 -20.33 17.40
CA VAL A 300 -22.38 -21.18 16.37
C VAL A 300 -21.39 -22.25 15.87
N LEU A 301 -20.13 -21.88 15.63
CA LEU A 301 -19.18 -22.76 14.92
C LEU A 301 -18.37 -23.68 15.88
N THR A 302 -18.16 -23.29 17.15
CA THR A 302 -17.35 -24.10 18.08
C THR A 302 -17.94 -25.47 18.37
N PRO A 303 -19.25 -25.62 18.62
CA PRO A 303 -19.86 -26.95 18.78
C PRO A 303 -19.66 -27.83 17.56
N LEU A 304 -19.79 -27.26 16.35
CA LEU A 304 -19.62 -27.99 15.10
C LEU A 304 -18.16 -28.41 14.87
N LYS A 305 -17.18 -27.59 15.29
CA LYS A 305 -15.73 -27.91 15.23
C LYS A 305 -15.42 -29.09 16.17
N ASN A 306 -15.90 -29.03 17.40
CA ASN A 306 -15.65 -30.04 18.43
C ASN A 306 -16.17 -31.46 18.05
N LEU A 307 -17.26 -31.52 17.29
CA LEU A 307 -17.86 -32.77 16.82
C LEU A 307 -17.41 -33.19 15.41
N ASN A 308 -16.43 -32.50 14.81
CA ASN A 308 -15.96 -32.72 13.44
C ASN A 308 -17.09 -32.64 12.39
N LEU A 309 -18.10 -31.79 12.63
CA LEU A 309 -19.23 -31.58 11.73
C LEU A 309 -19.03 -30.40 10.79
N LEU A 310 -18.13 -29.44 11.15
CA LEU A 310 -17.97 -28.18 10.46
C LEU A 310 -17.67 -28.34 8.97
N GLU A 311 -16.78 -29.27 8.60
CA GLU A 311 -16.47 -29.57 7.19
C GLU A 311 -17.69 -29.94 6.39
N THR A 312 -18.50 -30.90 6.95
CA THR A 312 -19.71 -31.36 6.27
C THR A 312 -20.74 -30.26 6.13
N VAL A 313 -20.90 -29.46 7.19
CA VAL A 313 -21.83 -28.33 7.21
C VAL A 313 -21.38 -27.26 6.23
N SER A 314 -20.10 -26.90 6.19
CA SER A 314 -19.55 -25.88 5.25
C SER A 314 -19.80 -26.28 3.80
N ILE A 315 -19.46 -27.52 3.41
CA ILE A 315 -19.67 -28.01 2.06
C ILE A 315 -21.16 -28.12 1.72
N TYR A 316 -21.99 -28.46 2.68
CA TYR A 316 -23.45 -28.48 2.51
C TYR A 316 -24.00 -27.11 2.14
N PHE A 317 -23.54 -26.05 2.82
CA PHE A 317 -23.92 -24.68 2.50
C PHE A 317 -23.33 -24.20 1.16
N GLU A 318 -22.11 -24.59 0.81
CA GLU A 318 -21.51 -24.31 -0.51
C GLU A 318 -22.29 -24.97 -1.66
N CYS A 319 -22.86 -26.13 -1.41
CA CYS A 319 -23.75 -26.83 -2.33
C CYS A 319 -25.19 -26.33 -2.30
N ASN A 320 -25.50 -25.20 -1.65
CA ASN A 320 -26.86 -24.67 -1.48
C ASN A 320 -27.85 -25.69 -0.88
N GLY A 321 -27.39 -26.52 0.06
CA GLY A 321 -28.20 -27.52 0.72
C GLY A 321 -28.42 -28.83 -0.07
N ASP A 322 -27.71 -29.00 -1.20
CA ASP A 322 -27.80 -30.22 -2.01
C ASP A 322 -26.98 -31.36 -1.38
N VAL A 323 -27.68 -32.29 -0.75
CA VAL A 323 -27.08 -33.48 -0.09
C VAL A 323 -26.29 -34.36 -1.06
N LYS A 324 -26.76 -34.51 -2.32
CA LYS A 324 -26.09 -35.37 -3.30
C LYS A 324 -24.75 -34.77 -3.74
N LYS A 325 -24.73 -33.47 -4.03
CA LYS A 325 -23.50 -32.77 -4.36
C LYS A 325 -22.53 -32.76 -3.21
N THR A 326 -23.02 -32.50 -1.98
CA THR A 326 -22.22 -32.56 -0.76
C THR A 326 -21.58 -33.93 -0.56
N ALA A 327 -22.37 -35.00 -0.73
CA ALA A 327 -21.92 -36.40 -0.61
C ALA A 327 -20.82 -36.73 -1.64
N ALA A 328 -20.98 -36.26 -2.88
CA ALA A 328 -20.00 -36.47 -3.94
C ALA A 328 -18.67 -35.74 -3.63
N ILE A 329 -18.70 -34.50 -3.16
CA ILE A 329 -17.49 -33.73 -2.80
C ILE A 329 -16.76 -34.37 -1.62
N LEU A 330 -17.50 -34.82 -0.59
CA LEU A 330 -16.93 -35.43 0.59
C LEU A 330 -16.55 -36.91 0.40
N ALA A 331 -16.80 -37.50 -0.76
CA ALA A 331 -16.66 -38.94 -1.02
C ALA A 331 -17.36 -39.81 0.05
N ARG A 332 -18.61 -39.44 0.43
CA ARG A 332 -19.42 -40.12 1.45
C ARG A 332 -20.79 -40.47 0.89
N HIS A 333 -21.50 -41.35 1.62
CA HIS A 333 -22.87 -41.68 1.26
C HIS A 333 -23.85 -40.57 1.69
N GLU A 334 -24.92 -40.36 0.91
CA GLU A 334 -25.93 -39.32 1.19
C GLU A 334 -26.54 -39.44 2.61
N ASN A 335 -26.79 -40.65 3.07
CA ASN A 335 -27.33 -40.89 4.41
C ASN A 335 -26.37 -40.40 5.51
N THR A 336 -25.05 -40.50 5.29
CA THR A 336 -24.04 -39.99 6.23
C THR A 336 -24.09 -38.49 6.30
N VAL A 337 -24.25 -37.81 5.15
CA VAL A 337 -24.39 -36.34 5.08
C VAL A 337 -25.67 -35.93 5.82
N ARG A 338 -26.82 -36.56 5.52
CA ARG A 338 -28.09 -36.24 6.20
C ARG A 338 -27.98 -36.44 7.72
N PHE A 339 -27.36 -37.52 8.15
CA PHE A 339 -27.15 -37.80 9.58
C PHE A 339 -26.33 -36.70 10.25
N ARG A 340 -25.21 -36.29 9.63
CA ARG A 340 -24.33 -35.23 10.15
C ARG A 340 -25.01 -33.86 10.20
N ILE A 341 -25.80 -33.50 9.19
CA ILE A 341 -26.58 -32.25 9.19
C ILE A 341 -27.63 -32.26 10.30
N ASN A 342 -28.36 -33.38 10.49
CA ASN A 342 -29.32 -33.50 11.58
C ASN A 342 -28.64 -33.47 12.96
N GLN A 343 -27.47 -34.09 13.10
CA GLN A 343 -26.65 -34.00 14.30
C GLN A 343 -26.23 -32.56 14.60
N ALA A 344 -25.82 -31.83 13.58
CA ALA A 344 -25.45 -30.41 13.72
C ALA A 344 -26.64 -29.54 14.18
N LYS A 345 -27.83 -29.77 13.63
CA LYS A 345 -29.05 -29.08 14.08
C LYS A 345 -29.38 -29.40 15.54
N SER A 346 -29.32 -30.68 15.90
CA SER A 346 -29.60 -31.13 17.28
C SER A 346 -28.61 -30.55 18.28
N GLU A 347 -27.32 -30.49 17.92
CA GLU A 347 -26.27 -29.94 18.79
C GLU A 347 -26.45 -28.45 19.05
N LEU A 348 -26.87 -27.72 18.04
CA LEU A 348 -27.13 -26.27 18.17
C LEU A 348 -28.53 -25.99 18.75
N GLY A 349 -29.40 -27.01 18.90
CA GLY A 349 -30.77 -26.84 19.35
C GLY A 349 -31.61 -25.97 18.40
N LEU A 350 -31.34 -26.02 17.08
CA LEU A 350 -31.95 -25.16 16.10
C LEU A 350 -32.89 -25.91 15.16
N GLU A 351 -34.03 -25.33 14.88
CA GLU A 351 -34.95 -25.79 13.84
C GLU A 351 -34.37 -25.43 12.44
N GLU A 352 -34.95 -26.03 11.37
CA GLU A 352 -34.45 -25.96 10.00
C GLU A 352 -34.12 -24.52 9.56
N TYR A 353 -35.07 -23.61 9.73
CA TYR A 353 -34.93 -22.24 9.28
C TYR A 353 -33.84 -21.48 10.07
N GLU A 354 -33.85 -21.55 11.38
CA GLU A 354 -32.87 -20.92 12.26
C GLU A 354 -31.46 -21.50 12.04
N PHE A 355 -31.35 -22.81 11.76
CA PHE A 355 -30.08 -23.45 11.43
C PHE A 355 -29.49 -22.84 10.13
N ILE A 356 -30.30 -22.73 9.07
CA ILE A 356 -29.87 -22.16 7.80
C ILE A 356 -29.43 -20.73 8.01
N GLU A 357 -30.21 -19.92 8.69
CA GLU A 357 -29.93 -18.49 8.91
C GLU A 357 -28.64 -18.29 9.71
N LYS A 358 -28.56 -18.83 10.94
CA LYS A 358 -27.44 -18.61 11.85
C LYS A 358 -26.14 -19.20 11.31
N VAL A 359 -26.16 -20.43 10.81
CA VAL A 359 -24.96 -21.12 10.33
C VAL A 359 -24.45 -20.48 9.04
N SER A 360 -25.33 -20.07 8.11
CA SER A 360 -24.88 -19.42 6.87
C SER A 360 -24.20 -18.08 7.15
N ILE A 361 -24.71 -17.28 8.10
CA ILE A 361 -24.08 -16.02 8.52
C ILE A 361 -22.73 -16.30 9.19
N ALA A 362 -22.68 -17.24 10.12
CA ALA A 362 -21.46 -17.59 10.85
C ALA A 362 -20.36 -18.10 9.91
N LEU A 363 -20.68 -18.96 8.94
CA LEU A 363 -19.72 -19.46 7.95
C LEU A 363 -19.19 -18.34 7.04
N LYS A 364 -20.05 -17.41 6.60
CA LYS A 364 -19.63 -16.26 5.80
C LYS A 364 -18.72 -15.32 6.58
N ALA A 365 -19.05 -15.05 7.84
CA ALA A 365 -18.21 -14.23 8.71
C ALA A 365 -16.85 -14.90 9.00
N GLU A 366 -16.84 -16.23 9.25
CA GLU A 366 -15.59 -16.99 9.46
C GLU A 366 -14.66 -16.93 8.24
N ARG A 367 -15.19 -16.92 7.02
CA ARG A 367 -14.39 -16.72 5.80
C ARG A 367 -13.66 -15.37 5.79
N ILE A 368 -14.33 -14.30 6.25
CA ILE A 368 -13.70 -12.98 6.38
C ILE A 368 -12.58 -13.05 7.42
N PHE A 369 -12.81 -13.66 8.58
CA PHE A 369 -11.81 -13.74 9.65
C PHE A 369 -10.60 -14.61 9.29
N SER A 370 -10.79 -15.67 8.53
CA SER A 370 -9.74 -16.64 8.20
C SER A 370 -8.88 -16.22 7.00
N HIS A 371 -9.20 -15.11 6.33
CA HIS A 371 -8.45 -14.71 5.15
C HIS A 371 -7.21 -13.88 5.56
N PRO A 372 -5.98 -14.27 5.13
CA PRO A 372 -4.73 -13.64 5.57
C PRO A 372 -4.63 -12.13 5.30
N GLU A 373 -5.29 -11.65 4.26
CA GLU A 373 -5.27 -10.22 3.92
C GLU A 373 -6.02 -9.34 4.94
N PHE A 374 -6.91 -9.91 5.74
CA PHE A 374 -7.61 -9.17 6.80
C PHE A 374 -6.86 -9.16 8.14
N GLU A 375 -5.83 -9.99 8.31
CA GLU A 375 -5.01 -9.99 9.53
C GLU A 375 -4.07 -8.77 9.61
N THR A 376 -3.78 -8.09 8.50
CA THR A 376 -2.74 -7.05 8.40
C THR A 376 -3.24 -5.60 8.49
N VAL A 377 -4.53 -5.35 8.61
CA VAL A 377 -5.04 -3.98 8.85
C VAL A 377 -5.19 -3.74 10.35
N LEU A 378 -4.05 -3.54 11.03
CA LEU A 378 -4.05 -2.94 12.35
C LEU A 378 -4.62 -1.51 12.23
N PRO A 379 -5.56 -1.10 13.09
CA PRO A 379 -5.95 0.30 13.16
C PRO A 379 -4.71 1.11 13.51
N ILE A 380 -4.49 2.21 12.79
CA ILE A 380 -3.52 3.22 13.18
C ILE A 380 -3.96 3.67 14.57
N SER A 381 -3.26 3.19 15.59
CA SER A 381 -3.51 3.51 16.98
C SER A 381 -3.26 5.01 17.18
N SER A 382 -4.28 5.68 17.70
CA SER A 382 -4.26 6.83 18.60
C SER A 382 -2.93 7.58 18.72
N SER A 383 -3.01 8.87 18.46
CA SER A 383 -2.08 9.94 18.81
C SER A 383 -1.42 9.71 20.18
N PRO A 384 -0.14 10.04 20.35
CA PRO A 384 0.44 10.08 21.67
C PRO A 384 -0.29 11.18 22.47
N GLU A 385 -0.83 10.79 23.61
CA GLU A 385 -1.33 11.70 24.63
C GLU A 385 -0.20 12.69 24.95
N MET A 386 -0.45 13.97 24.72
CA MET A 386 0.35 15.04 25.28
C MET A 386 0.21 14.97 26.79
N ASP A 387 1.26 14.47 27.43
CA ASP A 387 1.44 14.55 28.86
C ASP A 387 1.51 16.05 29.27
N SER A 388 0.38 16.58 29.71
CA SER A 388 0.29 17.90 30.31
C SER A 388 0.86 17.82 31.72
N GLY A 389 2.19 17.85 31.80
CA GLY A 389 2.91 18.00 33.06
C GLY A 389 2.47 19.29 33.77
N ASN A 390 1.66 19.10 34.76
CA ASN A 390 1.31 20.09 35.77
C ASN A 390 2.57 20.42 36.59
N ASN A 391 3.15 21.58 36.36
CA ASN A 391 4.10 22.20 37.25
C ASN A 391 3.35 23.17 38.17
N GLU A 392 2.81 22.70 39.29
CA GLU A 392 2.51 23.57 40.43
C GLU A 392 3.72 23.62 41.37
N LYS A 393 4.22 24.83 41.47
CA LYS A 393 4.77 25.56 42.58
C LYS A 393 5.01 24.77 43.88
N ASP A 394 6.22 24.94 44.42
CA ASP A 394 6.27 25.39 45.80
C ASP A 394 7.44 26.36 45.99
N GLN A 395 7.04 27.55 46.52
CA GLN A 395 7.89 28.55 47.12
C GLN A 395 8.21 28.10 48.58
N THR A 396 9.43 28.07 48.93
CA THR A 396 9.95 28.70 50.16
C THR A 396 11.47 28.86 50.07
#